data_e92ccdf101fa3550aa889242809febb6
#
_entry.id   e92ccdf101fa3550aa889242809febb6
#
_cell.length_a   1.000
_cell.length_b   1.000
_cell.length_c   1.000
_cell.angle_alpha   90.00
_cell.angle_beta   90.00
_cell.angle_gamma   90.00
#
_symmetry.space_group_name_H-M   'P 1'
#
loop_
_entity.id
_entity.type
_entity.pdbx_description
1 polymer ?
#
loop_
_entity_poly.entity_id
_entity_poly.type
_entity_poly.pdbx_seq_one_letter_code
_entity_poly.pdbx_strand_id
1 'polypeptide(L)'
;MNIGIDATCWWNNRGFGRFTRGLLTALFELDTHHHYTLFTDQPMADVSRFSHVTVIEVHSSRPTTEAAVADSNRSPFDMLRLYRAVAGAPLDIMYFPAVYSWFPAPLKLPTVVTVHDAIAEHYPKLIFSSWRSRFFWTLKIKLAIWNSDRILTMSEAAKEEIVEYIGARAESIDIASEAPNPLFRRTTDQVLIAAARARRPTRSGTHYCLRWRTRAA
;
A
#
# COMPACT_ATOMS: atom_id res chain seq x y z
N MET A 1 14.25 -17.02 1.24
CA MET A 1 14.63 -15.63 0.91
C MET A 1 14.34 -14.75 2.10
N ASN A 2 15.13 -13.69 2.27
CA ASN A 2 14.92 -12.65 3.28
C ASN A 2 14.26 -11.44 2.60
N ILE A 3 13.01 -11.19 2.92
CA ILE A 3 12.19 -10.17 2.29
C ILE A 3 12.05 -8.97 3.23
N GLY A 4 12.60 -7.82 2.86
CA GLY A 4 12.38 -6.56 3.56
C GLY A 4 11.04 -5.94 3.16
N ILE A 5 10.30 -5.39 4.11
CA ILE A 5 9.01 -4.74 3.84
C ILE A 5 8.94 -3.40 4.57
N ASP A 6 8.58 -2.34 3.85
CA ASP A 6 8.19 -1.07 4.47
C ASP A 6 6.81 -1.19 5.13
N ALA A 7 6.80 -1.33 6.45
CA ALA A 7 5.58 -1.44 7.23
C ALA A 7 5.15 -0.10 7.86
N THR A 8 5.78 1.02 7.50
CA THR A 8 5.48 2.33 8.09
C THR A 8 4.06 2.83 7.78
N CYS A 9 3.43 2.32 6.71
CA CYS A 9 2.03 2.63 6.40
C CYS A 9 1.02 1.69 7.09
N TRP A 10 1.46 0.71 7.88
CA TRP A 10 0.59 -0.22 8.61
C TRP A 10 -0.49 0.48 9.44
N TRP A 11 -0.11 1.52 10.14
CA TRP A 11 -1.00 2.28 11.03
C TRP A 11 -1.92 3.28 10.33
N ASN A 12 -1.77 3.44 9.02
CA ASN A 12 -2.61 4.35 8.28
C ASN A 12 -4.05 3.82 8.15
N ASN A 13 -5.04 4.67 8.46
CA ASN A 13 -6.46 4.30 8.42
C ASN A 13 -7.09 4.39 7.02
N ARG A 14 -6.34 4.86 6.02
CA ARG A 14 -6.79 4.96 4.61
C ARG A 14 -6.69 3.60 3.89
N GLY A 15 -7.14 3.56 2.63
CA GLY A 15 -7.17 2.35 1.80
C GLY A 15 -5.85 1.59 1.76
N PHE A 16 -4.74 2.28 1.47
CA PHE A 16 -3.42 1.65 1.35
C PHE A 16 -2.90 1.07 2.68
N GLY A 17 -3.21 1.66 3.83
CA GLY A 17 -2.85 1.05 5.13
C GLY A 17 -3.70 -0.20 5.41
N ARG A 18 -4.98 -0.19 5.04
CA ARG A 18 -5.84 -1.39 5.11
C ARG A 18 -5.33 -2.47 4.17
N PHE A 19 -4.95 -2.11 2.95
CA PHE A 19 -4.34 -3.01 1.99
C PHE A 19 -3.07 -3.63 2.57
N THR A 20 -2.14 -2.83 3.08
CA THR A 20 -0.90 -3.31 3.68
C THR A 20 -1.17 -4.33 4.79
N ARG A 21 -2.05 -4.02 5.74
CA ARG A 21 -2.41 -4.95 6.82
C ARG A 21 -3.01 -6.25 6.28
N GLY A 22 -3.97 -6.15 5.36
CA GLY A 22 -4.63 -7.32 4.79
C GLY A 22 -3.67 -8.20 4.01
N LEU A 23 -2.85 -7.61 3.12
CA LEU A 23 -1.87 -8.33 2.32
C LEU A 23 -0.81 -9.01 3.20
N LEU A 24 -0.17 -8.26 4.10
CA LEU A 24 0.93 -8.78 4.89
C LEU A 24 0.46 -9.84 5.88
N THR A 25 -0.71 -9.66 6.51
CA THR A 25 -1.28 -10.69 7.39
C THR A 25 -1.53 -12.00 6.61
N ALA A 26 -2.16 -11.92 5.44
CA ALA A 26 -2.41 -13.09 4.60
C ALA A 26 -1.11 -13.73 4.11
N LEU A 27 -0.12 -12.92 3.74
CA LEU A 27 1.19 -13.39 3.31
C LEU A 27 1.90 -14.18 4.42
N PHE A 28 1.91 -13.66 5.65
CA PHE A 28 2.54 -14.34 6.79
C PHE A 28 1.80 -15.61 7.24
N GLU A 29 0.48 -15.69 6.98
CA GLU A 29 -0.31 -16.89 7.25
C GLU A 29 -0.10 -17.99 6.20
N LEU A 30 0.11 -17.61 4.94
CA LEU A 30 0.22 -18.54 3.82
C LEU A 30 1.65 -19.01 3.54
N ASP A 31 2.62 -18.13 3.75
CA ASP A 31 4.03 -18.41 3.44
C ASP A 31 4.89 -18.44 4.71
N THR A 32 5.36 -19.62 5.03
CA THR A 32 6.27 -19.87 6.16
C THR A 32 7.71 -20.21 5.72
N HIS A 33 7.97 -20.21 4.41
CA HIS A 33 9.29 -20.57 3.85
C HIS A 33 10.26 -19.40 3.75
N HIS A 34 9.71 -18.18 3.66
CA HIS A 34 10.50 -16.97 3.59
C HIS A 34 10.59 -16.29 4.96
N HIS A 35 11.65 -15.51 5.14
CA HIS A 35 11.81 -14.68 6.33
C HIS A 35 11.48 -13.23 6.00
N TYR A 36 10.63 -12.59 6.80
CA TYR A 36 10.16 -11.24 6.58
C TYR A 36 10.76 -10.28 7.60
N THR A 37 11.38 -9.19 7.14
CA THR A 37 11.88 -8.13 7.98
C THR A 37 11.06 -6.87 7.76
N LEU A 38 10.28 -6.46 8.75
CA LEU A 38 9.41 -5.30 8.68
C LEU A 38 10.12 -4.07 9.23
N PHE A 39 10.24 -3.02 8.42
CA PHE A 39 10.75 -1.72 8.85
C PHE A 39 9.58 -0.82 9.21
N THR A 40 9.51 -0.37 10.45
CA THR A 40 8.40 0.43 10.98
C THR A 40 8.91 1.59 11.83
N ASP A 41 8.10 2.61 12.00
CA ASP A 41 8.34 3.75 12.90
C ASP A 41 7.50 3.70 14.19
N GLN A 42 6.76 2.61 14.38
CA GLN A 42 5.91 2.38 15.56
C GLN A 42 5.95 0.89 15.95
N PRO A 43 5.77 0.55 17.24
CA PRO A 43 5.75 -0.84 17.70
C PRO A 43 4.65 -1.66 17.02
N MET A 44 4.96 -2.89 16.60
CA MET A 44 4.05 -3.82 15.94
C MET A 44 3.87 -5.10 16.77
N ALA A 45 3.00 -5.07 17.78
CA ALA A 45 2.72 -6.26 18.60
C ALA A 45 1.93 -7.34 17.84
N ASP A 46 1.08 -6.95 16.91
CA ASP A 46 0.14 -7.84 16.21
C ASP A 46 0.81 -8.94 15.36
N VAL A 47 2.07 -8.71 14.95
CA VAL A 47 2.83 -9.65 14.10
C VAL A 47 3.75 -10.58 14.91
N SER A 48 3.89 -10.40 16.20
CA SER A 48 4.76 -11.21 17.08
C SER A 48 4.40 -12.71 17.12
N ARG A 49 3.20 -13.06 16.72
CA ARG A 49 2.73 -14.46 16.59
C ARG A 49 3.40 -15.23 15.44
N PHE A 50 4.05 -14.56 14.50
CA PHE A 50 4.70 -15.17 13.35
C PHE A 50 6.21 -15.29 13.60
N SER A 51 6.72 -16.51 13.80
CA SER A 51 8.12 -16.79 14.12
C SER A 51 9.10 -16.44 13.00
N HIS A 52 8.62 -16.37 11.75
CA HIS A 52 9.41 -16.01 10.55
C HIS A 52 9.33 -14.52 10.20
N VAL A 53 8.76 -13.69 11.09
CA VAL A 53 8.65 -12.25 10.93
C VAL A 53 9.49 -11.54 11.99
N THR A 54 10.41 -10.70 11.56
CA THR A 54 11.23 -9.83 12.41
C THR A 54 10.79 -8.38 12.23
N VAL A 55 10.70 -7.62 13.31
CA VAL A 55 10.37 -6.19 13.27
C VAL A 55 11.61 -5.37 13.63
N ILE A 56 11.95 -4.42 12.78
CA ILE A 56 12.99 -3.41 13.03
C ILE A 56 12.30 -2.06 13.17
N GLU A 57 12.26 -1.55 14.38
CA GLU A 57 11.75 -0.22 14.66
C GLU A 57 12.79 0.84 14.35
N VAL A 58 12.47 1.79 13.48
CA VAL A 58 13.34 2.89 13.07
C VAL A 58 12.72 4.19 13.57
N HIS A 59 13.40 4.83 14.50
CA HIS A 59 12.91 6.08 15.08
C HIS A 59 12.68 7.16 14.00
N SER A 60 11.48 7.69 13.94
CA SER A 60 11.06 8.79 13.06
C SER A 60 10.75 10.05 13.85
N SER A 61 11.08 11.21 13.31
CA SER A 61 10.78 12.51 13.93
C SER A 61 9.28 12.83 13.93
N ARG A 62 8.52 12.23 13.00
CA ARG A 62 7.04 12.28 12.92
C ARG A 62 6.51 10.93 12.48
N PRO A 63 5.39 10.47 13.04
CA PRO A 63 4.74 9.24 12.58
C PRO A 63 4.43 9.30 11.08
N THR A 64 4.75 8.24 10.37
CA THR A 64 4.50 8.15 8.91
C THR A 64 3.02 8.19 8.56
N THR A 65 2.15 7.86 9.50
CA THR A 65 0.68 7.98 9.35
C THR A 65 0.23 9.39 8.99
N GLU A 66 0.97 10.41 9.45
CA GLU A 66 0.72 11.83 9.12
C GLU A 66 1.46 12.26 7.85
N ALA A 67 2.61 11.63 7.54
CA ALA A 67 3.45 11.96 6.41
C ALA A 67 3.06 11.25 5.10
N ALA A 68 2.28 10.17 5.17
CA ALA A 68 1.91 9.33 4.02
C ALA A 68 0.68 9.88 3.27
N VAL A 69 0.74 11.14 2.88
CA VAL A 69 -0.20 11.78 1.94
C VAL A 69 0.61 12.45 0.83
N ALA A 70 0.01 12.60 -0.34
CA ALA A 70 0.68 13.22 -1.49
C ALA A 70 1.21 14.63 -1.21
N ASP A 71 0.59 15.33 -0.28
CA ASP A 71 0.95 16.71 0.15
C ASP A 71 1.92 16.76 1.35
N SER A 72 2.41 15.61 1.86
CA SER A 72 3.30 15.54 3.02
C SER A 72 4.59 14.79 2.69
N ASN A 73 5.72 15.28 3.19
CA ASN A 73 7.04 14.70 2.95
C ASN A 73 7.68 14.21 4.26
N ARG A 74 8.34 13.05 4.21
CA ARG A 74 9.23 12.62 5.26
C ARG A 74 10.45 13.54 5.37
N SER A 75 10.96 13.69 6.60
CA SER A 75 12.24 14.33 6.81
C SER A 75 13.35 13.57 6.07
N PRO A 76 14.31 14.25 5.41
CA PRO A 76 15.47 13.59 4.80
C PRO A 76 16.27 12.74 5.80
N PHE A 77 16.32 13.15 7.06
CA PHE A 77 16.99 12.39 8.12
C PHE A 77 16.27 11.08 8.45
N ASP A 78 14.93 11.07 8.45
CA ASP A 78 14.16 9.85 8.66
C ASP A 78 14.28 8.90 7.46
N MET A 79 14.35 9.44 6.24
CA MET A 79 14.63 8.64 5.04
C MET A 79 16.02 8.01 5.10
N LEU A 80 17.05 8.75 5.58
CA LEU A 80 18.39 8.23 5.75
C LEU A 80 18.47 7.15 6.84
N ARG A 81 17.70 7.27 7.93
CA ARG A 81 17.64 6.25 8.99
C ARG A 81 17.03 4.95 8.44
N LEU A 82 15.93 5.04 7.71
CA LEU A 82 15.29 3.90 7.06
C LEU A 82 16.22 3.25 6.02
N TYR A 83 16.87 4.07 5.17
CA TYR A 83 17.87 3.58 4.22
C TYR A 83 18.98 2.79 4.92
N ARG A 84 19.55 3.32 6.02
CA ARG A 84 20.61 2.64 6.78
C ARG A 84 20.14 1.35 7.41
N ALA A 85 18.92 1.33 7.95
CA ALA A 85 18.32 0.11 8.51
C ALA A 85 18.16 -0.98 7.45
N VAL A 86 17.66 -0.62 6.26
CA VAL A 86 17.53 -1.54 5.12
C VAL A 86 18.90 -2.00 4.61
N ALA A 87 19.86 -1.07 4.46
CA ALA A 87 21.21 -1.39 3.98
C ALA A 87 22.00 -2.28 4.94
N GLY A 88 21.70 -2.23 6.23
CA GLY A 88 22.34 -3.06 7.27
C GLY A 88 21.71 -4.43 7.48
N ALA A 89 20.54 -4.70 6.87
CA ALA A 89 19.84 -5.98 7.00
C ALA A 89 20.21 -6.94 5.85
N PRO A 90 20.31 -8.25 6.11
CA PRO A 90 20.65 -9.26 5.09
C PRO A 90 19.42 -9.59 4.24
N LEU A 91 19.05 -8.70 3.32
CA LEU A 91 17.88 -8.80 2.47
C LEU A 91 18.21 -9.28 1.06
N ASP A 92 17.31 -10.10 0.49
CA ASP A 92 17.34 -10.51 -0.90
C ASP A 92 16.48 -9.61 -1.80
N ILE A 93 15.44 -8.98 -1.22
CA ILE A 93 14.51 -8.10 -1.91
C ILE A 93 13.86 -7.12 -0.94
N MET A 94 13.51 -5.91 -1.41
CA MET A 94 12.75 -4.91 -0.65
C MET A 94 11.38 -4.66 -1.28
N TYR A 95 10.32 -4.69 -0.47
CA TYR A 95 8.95 -4.43 -0.91
C TYR A 95 8.37 -3.19 -0.22
N PHE A 96 7.80 -2.30 -1.03
CA PHE A 96 7.04 -1.13 -0.60
C PHE A 96 5.56 -1.33 -0.93
N PRO A 97 4.69 -1.64 0.06
CA PRO A 97 3.25 -1.85 -0.16
C PRO A 97 2.50 -0.61 -0.64
N ALA A 98 3.10 0.56 -0.50
CA ALA A 98 2.54 1.81 -1.00
C ALA A 98 3.66 2.80 -1.35
N VAL A 99 3.58 3.39 -2.53
CA VAL A 99 4.53 4.43 -2.96
C VAL A 99 4.47 5.68 -2.07
N TYR A 100 3.37 5.88 -1.35
CA TYR A 100 3.20 6.99 -0.39
C TYR A 100 4.24 6.96 0.74
N SER A 101 4.66 5.79 1.18
CA SER A 101 5.67 5.61 2.23
C SER A 101 7.07 5.35 1.70
N TRP A 102 7.26 5.28 0.39
CA TRP A 102 8.53 4.97 -0.23
C TRP A 102 9.67 5.92 0.22
N PHE A 103 10.82 5.33 0.40
CA PHE A 103 12.13 5.96 0.60
C PHE A 103 13.19 5.24 -0.24
N PRO A 104 14.34 5.86 -0.57
CA PRO A 104 15.38 5.22 -1.35
C PRO A 104 15.86 3.92 -0.71
N ALA A 105 15.95 2.85 -1.48
CA ALA A 105 16.58 1.59 -1.11
C ALA A 105 17.97 1.47 -1.77
N PRO A 106 18.88 0.63 -1.24
CA PRO A 106 20.17 0.37 -1.88
C PRO A 106 19.99 -0.12 -3.31
N LEU A 107 20.70 0.50 -4.28
CA LEU A 107 20.56 0.21 -5.73
C LEU A 107 20.85 -1.24 -6.13
N LYS A 108 21.60 -1.98 -5.31
CA LYS A 108 21.88 -3.41 -5.55
C LYS A 108 20.83 -4.35 -4.99
N LEU A 109 19.88 -3.83 -4.19
CA LEU A 109 18.83 -4.61 -3.59
C LEU A 109 17.62 -4.58 -4.52
N PRO A 110 17.21 -5.72 -5.09
CA PRO A 110 15.98 -5.80 -5.88
C PRO A 110 14.80 -5.20 -5.13
N THR A 111 14.02 -4.36 -5.82
CA THR A 111 12.97 -3.56 -5.19
C THR A 111 11.65 -3.67 -5.94
N VAL A 112 10.58 -3.89 -5.18
CA VAL A 112 9.20 -3.89 -5.67
C VAL A 112 8.44 -2.77 -4.99
N VAL A 113 7.68 -1.98 -5.77
CA VAL A 113 6.83 -0.91 -5.25
C VAL A 113 5.39 -1.07 -5.72
N THR A 114 4.43 -0.91 -4.80
CA THR A 114 3.01 -0.84 -5.18
C THR A 114 2.60 0.60 -5.46
N VAL A 115 2.06 0.82 -6.66
CA VAL A 115 1.41 2.06 -7.09
C VAL A 115 -0.06 1.74 -7.29
N HIS A 116 -0.92 2.20 -6.37
CA HIS A 116 -2.34 1.83 -6.36
C HIS A 116 -3.12 2.48 -7.50
N ASP A 117 -2.83 3.73 -7.81
CA ASP A 117 -3.48 4.55 -8.83
C ASP A 117 -2.57 5.70 -9.28
N ALA A 118 -2.99 6.44 -10.30
CA ALA A 118 -2.35 7.65 -10.79
C ALA A 118 -3.25 8.90 -10.64
N ILE A 119 -4.15 8.89 -9.64
CA ILE A 119 -5.12 9.98 -9.42
C ILE A 119 -4.42 11.32 -9.20
N ALA A 120 -3.29 11.33 -8.49
CA ALA A 120 -2.54 12.54 -8.20
C ALA A 120 -1.93 13.17 -9.47
N GLU A 121 -1.51 12.35 -10.43
CA GLU A 121 -0.97 12.76 -11.72
C GLU A 121 -2.08 13.17 -12.69
N HIS A 122 -3.18 12.44 -12.69
CA HIS A 122 -4.34 12.71 -13.55
C HIS A 122 -5.08 13.98 -13.14
N TYR A 123 -5.28 14.20 -11.81
CA TYR A 123 -6.02 15.34 -11.27
C TYR A 123 -5.20 16.23 -10.32
N PRO A 124 -4.05 16.77 -10.76
CA PRO A 124 -3.10 17.43 -9.86
C PRO A 124 -3.69 18.67 -9.17
N LYS A 125 -4.64 19.37 -9.80
CA LYS A 125 -5.30 20.55 -9.21
C LYS A 125 -6.23 20.21 -8.05
N LEU A 126 -6.73 18.96 -7.97
CA LEU A 126 -7.59 18.50 -6.88
C LEU A 126 -6.78 17.97 -5.69
N ILE A 127 -5.56 17.50 -5.92
CA ILE A 127 -4.75 16.80 -4.92
C ILE A 127 -3.73 17.74 -4.27
N PHE A 128 -3.09 18.62 -5.06
CA PHE A 128 -1.99 19.45 -4.56
C PHE A 128 -2.43 20.87 -4.25
N SER A 129 -2.17 21.30 -3.02
CA SER A 129 -2.43 22.66 -2.55
C SER A 129 -1.44 23.69 -3.14
N SER A 130 -0.25 23.24 -3.56
CA SER A 130 0.82 24.09 -4.08
C SER A 130 1.63 23.41 -5.20
N TRP A 131 2.30 24.24 -6.03
CA TRP A 131 3.22 23.73 -7.05
C TRP A 131 4.42 23.00 -6.44
N ARG A 132 4.83 23.38 -5.22
CA ARG A 132 5.96 22.75 -4.50
C ARG A 132 5.60 21.33 -4.09
N SER A 133 4.43 21.10 -3.50
CA SER A 133 3.99 19.77 -3.13
C SER A 133 3.86 18.86 -4.36
N ARG A 134 3.32 19.39 -5.47
CA ARG A 134 3.29 18.67 -6.74
C ARG A 134 4.69 18.32 -7.24
N PHE A 135 5.64 19.24 -7.20
CA PHE A 135 7.02 19.00 -7.63
C PHE A 135 7.69 17.88 -6.81
N PHE A 136 7.62 17.96 -5.47
CA PHE A 136 8.21 16.96 -4.60
C PHE A 136 7.53 15.59 -4.74
N TRP A 137 6.23 15.56 -4.92
CA TRP A 137 5.49 14.34 -5.23
C TRP A 137 5.96 13.72 -6.55
N THR A 138 5.99 14.50 -7.63
CA THR A 138 6.44 14.03 -8.94
C THR A 138 7.88 13.51 -8.89
N LEU A 139 8.76 14.20 -8.18
CA LEU A 139 10.14 13.75 -7.98
C LEU A 139 10.18 12.42 -7.23
N LYS A 140 9.42 12.30 -6.15
CA LYS A 140 9.30 11.07 -5.35
C LYS A 140 8.83 9.89 -6.18
N ILE A 141 7.74 10.05 -6.94
CA ILE A 141 7.20 8.99 -7.81
C ILE A 141 8.25 8.58 -8.84
N LYS A 142 8.88 9.52 -9.53
CA LYS A 142 9.91 9.22 -10.53
C LYS A 142 11.11 8.48 -9.93
N LEU A 143 11.55 8.88 -8.76
CA LEU A 143 12.64 8.20 -8.05
C LEU A 143 12.22 6.80 -7.58
N ALA A 144 10.97 6.64 -7.10
CA ALA A 144 10.44 5.34 -6.70
C ALA A 144 10.39 4.36 -7.89
N ILE A 145 9.87 4.79 -9.04
CA ILE A 145 9.83 4.01 -10.27
C ILE A 145 11.24 3.66 -10.75
N TRP A 146 12.15 4.64 -10.75
CA TRP A 146 13.53 4.43 -11.19
C TRP A 146 14.31 3.46 -10.28
N ASN A 147 14.06 3.50 -8.97
CA ASN A 147 14.70 2.61 -7.98
C ASN A 147 14.05 1.22 -7.91
N SER A 148 12.93 0.98 -8.62
CA SER A 148 12.20 -0.28 -8.54
C SER A 148 12.42 -1.15 -9.77
N ASP A 149 12.64 -2.45 -9.56
CA ASP A 149 12.73 -3.45 -10.63
C ASP A 149 11.35 -3.85 -11.13
N ARG A 150 10.36 -3.89 -10.20
CA ARG A 150 8.97 -4.24 -10.52
C ARG A 150 8.00 -3.29 -9.80
N ILE A 151 6.89 -3.04 -10.46
CA ILE A 151 5.79 -2.25 -9.95
C ILE A 151 4.58 -3.17 -9.81
N LEU A 152 3.90 -3.15 -8.66
CA LEU A 152 2.62 -3.80 -8.49
C LEU A 152 1.49 -2.77 -8.58
N THR A 153 0.38 -3.17 -9.18
CA THR A 153 -0.85 -2.38 -9.19
C THR A 153 -2.08 -3.26 -9.05
N MET A 154 -3.27 -2.66 -8.87
CA MET A 154 -4.47 -3.38 -8.46
C MET A 154 -5.35 -3.82 -9.62
N SER A 155 -5.21 -3.23 -10.82
CA SER A 155 -6.08 -3.50 -11.97
C SER A 155 -5.43 -3.11 -13.29
N GLU A 156 -5.97 -3.61 -14.41
CA GLU A 156 -5.56 -3.18 -15.76
C GLU A 156 -5.76 -1.68 -15.96
N ALA A 157 -6.89 -1.12 -15.51
CA ALA A 157 -7.14 0.32 -15.63
C ALA A 157 -6.09 1.15 -14.86
N ALA A 158 -5.70 0.73 -13.65
CA ALA A 158 -4.63 1.39 -12.90
C ALA A 158 -3.28 1.25 -13.62
N LYS A 159 -2.99 0.10 -14.24
CA LYS A 159 -1.79 -0.10 -15.05
C LYS A 159 -1.74 0.86 -16.23
N GLU A 160 -2.84 0.99 -16.97
CA GLU A 160 -2.96 1.92 -18.10
C GLU A 160 -2.69 3.37 -17.65
N GLU A 161 -3.30 3.81 -16.55
CA GLU A 161 -3.08 5.15 -15.98
C GLU A 161 -1.64 5.36 -15.51
N ILE A 162 -0.99 4.37 -14.90
CA ILE A 162 0.41 4.44 -14.47
C ILE A 162 1.33 4.60 -15.68
N VAL A 163 1.07 3.88 -16.76
CA VAL A 163 1.82 4.03 -18.02
C VAL A 163 1.60 5.42 -18.61
N GLU A 164 0.36 5.89 -18.70
CA GLU A 164 -0.02 7.15 -19.32
C GLU A 164 0.48 8.37 -18.54
N TYR A 165 0.21 8.44 -17.23
CA TYR A 165 0.44 9.65 -16.44
C TYR A 165 1.77 9.68 -15.68
N ILE A 166 2.32 8.51 -15.32
CA ILE A 166 3.59 8.41 -14.60
C ILE A 166 4.75 8.11 -15.58
N GLY A 167 4.46 7.43 -16.69
CA GLY A 167 5.44 7.06 -17.71
C GLY A 167 6.25 5.82 -17.36
N ALA A 168 5.70 4.91 -16.56
CA ALA A 168 6.32 3.62 -16.26
C ALA A 168 6.20 2.68 -17.47
N ARG A 169 7.17 1.77 -17.60
CA ARG A 169 7.15 0.77 -18.70
C ARG A 169 6.11 -0.32 -18.37
N ALA A 170 5.22 -0.61 -19.32
CA ALA A 170 4.15 -1.60 -19.14
C ALA A 170 4.66 -2.99 -18.71
N GLU A 171 5.85 -3.39 -19.22
CA GLU A 171 6.49 -4.69 -18.93
C GLU A 171 7.01 -4.78 -17.47
N SER A 172 7.23 -3.64 -16.81
CA SER A 172 7.66 -3.60 -15.42
C SER A 172 6.50 -3.63 -14.43
N ILE A 173 5.24 -3.61 -14.92
CA ILE A 173 4.05 -3.53 -14.09
C ILE A 173 3.32 -4.87 -14.06
N ASP A 174 3.21 -5.46 -12.88
CA ASP A 174 2.40 -6.65 -12.59
C ASP A 174 1.11 -6.25 -11.88
N ILE A 175 0.05 -7.04 -12.10
CA ILE A 175 -1.25 -6.81 -11.48
C ILE A 175 -1.47 -7.81 -10.36
N ALA A 176 -1.71 -7.28 -9.17
CA ALA A 176 -2.08 -8.04 -7.98
C ALA A 176 -3.42 -7.49 -7.46
N SER A 177 -4.52 -8.08 -7.92
CA SER A 177 -5.87 -7.61 -7.57
C SER A 177 -6.15 -7.73 -6.08
N GLU A 178 -6.77 -6.70 -5.52
CA GLU A 178 -7.22 -6.70 -4.13
C GLU A 178 -8.39 -7.68 -3.94
N ALA A 179 -8.38 -8.37 -2.80
CA ALA A 179 -9.50 -9.18 -2.35
C ALA A 179 -10.32 -8.41 -1.29
N PRO A 180 -11.65 -8.58 -1.26
CA PRO A 180 -12.46 -8.00 -0.21
C PRO A 180 -12.11 -8.63 1.15
N ASN A 181 -12.17 -7.81 2.22
CA ASN A 181 -11.99 -8.34 3.57
C ASN A 181 -13.02 -9.47 3.82
N PRO A 182 -12.62 -10.60 4.44
CA PRO A 182 -13.51 -11.74 4.74
C PRO A 182 -14.79 -11.38 5.52
N LEU A 183 -14.80 -10.24 6.21
CA LEU A 183 -16.02 -9.71 6.84
C LEU A 183 -17.10 -9.29 5.83
N PHE A 184 -16.71 -8.92 4.60
CA PHE A 184 -17.62 -8.54 3.52
C PHE A 184 -18.03 -9.77 2.72
N ARG A 185 -18.81 -10.64 3.32
CA ARG A 185 -19.35 -11.83 2.67
C ARG A 185 -20.86 -11.72 2.50
N ARG A 186 -21.38 -12.35 1.45
CA ARG A 186 -22.81 -12.47 1.27
C ARG A 186 -23.41 -13.28 2.43
N THR A 187 -24.38 -12.71 3.13
CA THR A 187 -25.13 -13.44 4.15
C THR A 187 -26.48 -13.88 3.59
N THR A 188 -26.90 -15.08 3.95
CA THR A 188 -28.26 -15.61 3.71
C THR A 188 -29.09 -15.58 4.98
N ASP A 189 -28.52 -15.16 6.10
CA ASP A 189 -29.19 -15.03 7.39
C ASP A 189 -30.25 -13.92 7.34
N GLN A 190 -31.51 -14.32 7.35
CA GLN A 190 -32.65 -13.41 7.26
C GLN A 190 -32.78 -12.49 8.48
N VAL A 191 -32.31 -12.93 9.65
CA VAL A 191 -32.33 -12.12 10.88
C VAL A 191 -31.33 -10.96 10.76
N LEU A 192 -30.12 -11.25 10.31
CA LEU A 192 -29.10 -10.21 10.06
C LEU A 192 -29.52 -9.25 8.94
N ILE A 193 -30.13 -9.76 7.88
CA ILE A 193 -30.67 -8.94 6.79
C ILE A 193 -31.78 -8.01 7.28
N ALA A 194 -32.73 -8.53 8.06
CA ALA A 194 -33.82 -7.74 8.62
C ALA A 194 -33.30 -6.67 9.59
N ALA A 195 -32.36 -7.01 10.47
CA ALA A 195 -31.73 -6.07 11.39
C ALA A 195 -30.98 -4.96 10.65
N ALA A 196 -30.26 -5.28 9.58
CA ALA A 196 -29.56 -4.29 8.76
C ALA A 196 -30.53 -3.34 8.03
N ARG A 197 -31.66 -3.87 7.54
CA ARG A 197 -32.75 -3.08 6.92
C ARG A 197 -33.42 -2.14 7.93
N ALA A 198 -33.66 -2.61 9.14
CA ALA A 198 -34.28 -1.80 10.20
C ALA A 198 -33.38 -0.62 10.64
N ARG A 199 -32.06 -0.78 10.63
CA ARG A 199 -31.11 0.29 10.98
C ARG A 199 -30.98 1.39 9.93
N ARG A 200 -31.40 1.13 8.68
CA ARG A 200 -31.44 2.10 7.60
C ARG A 200 -32.82 2.07 6.94
N PRO A 201 -33.82 2.75 7.50
CA PRO A 201 -35.10 2.91 6.84
C PRO A 201 -34.86 3.71 5.55
N THR A 202 -34.88 3.02 4.40
CA THR A 202 -34.83 3.67 3.10
C THR A 202 -36.12 4.46 2.93
N ARG A 203 -36.04 5.77 2.82
CA ARG A 203 -37.16 6.59 2.33
C ARG A 203 -37.48 6.09 0.91
N SER A 204 -38.69 5.53 0.76
CA SER A 204 -39.32 5.10 -0.49
C SER A 204 -38.47 4.19 -1.42
N GLY A 205 -38.78 2.90 -1.39
CA GLY A 205 -38.88 2.00 -2.54
C GLY A 205 -37.71 1.70 -3.45
N THR A 206 -36.56 2.35 -3.33
CA THR A 206 -35.42 2.11 -4.22
C THR A 206 -34.35 1.31 -3.48
N HIS A 207 -34.32 0.00 -3.73
CA HIS A 207 -33.24 -0.86 -3.27
C HIS A 207 -32.01 -0.64 -4.17
N TYR A 208 -31.01 0.08 -3.69
CA TYR A 208 -29.68 0.08 -4.32
C TYR A 208 -29.04 -1.28 -4.07
N CYS A 209 -29.28 -2.22 -4.95
CA CYS A 209 -28.49 -3.43 -5.06
C CYS A 209 -27.26 -3.05 -5.87
N LEU A 210 -26.07 -2.93 -5.23
CA LEU A 210 -24.81 -2.89 -5.95
C LEU A 210 -24.61 -4.25 -6.61
N ARG A 211 -25.05 -4.36 -7.87
CA ARG A 211 -24.85 -5.53 -8.70
C ARG A 211 -23.46 -5.42 -9.30
N TRP A 212 -22.48 -6.06 -8.66
CA TRP A 212 -21.20 -6.33 -9.32
C TRP A 212 -21.48 -7.24 -10.52
N ARG A 213 -21.39 -6.70 -11.73
CA ARG A 213 -21.32 -7.54 -12.92
C ARG A 213 -19.93 -8.11 -13.00
N THR A 214 -19.74 -9.36 -12.62
CA THR A 214 -18.64 -10.15 -13.12
C THR A 214 -18.84 -10.28 -14.63
N ARG A 215 -18.01 -9.64 -15.45
CA ARG A 215 -17.87 -10.04 -16.84
C ARG A 215 -17.24 -11.42 -16.80
N ALA A 216 -18.02 -12.42 -17.18
CA ALA A 216 -17.46 -13.70 -17.57
C ALA A 216 -16.56 -13.47 -18.81
N ALA A 217 -15.36 -14.02 -18.76
CA ALA A 217 -14.46 -14.09 -19.89
C ALA A 217 -15.04 -14.99 -20.98
#